data_8091bdf9a3c795917cea986c7e3e9ca4
#
_entry.id   8091bdf9a3c795917cea986c7e3e9ca4
#
_cell.length_a   1.000
_cell.length_b   1.000
_cell.length_c   1.000
_cell.angle_alpha   90.00
_cell.angle_beta   90.00
_cell.angle_gamma   90.00
#
_symmetry.space_group_name_H-M   'P 1'
#
loop_
_entity.id
_entity.type
_entity.pdbx_description
1 polymer ?
#
loop_
_entity_poly.entity_id
_entity_poly.type
_entity_poly.pdbx_seq_one_letter_code
_entity_poly.pdbx_strand_id
1 'polypeptide(L)'
;MDNNRLESISVSAVNTYFSRNGYVVPHTSEQDKTPLWDGQLFIYKKRDEFSNETFNCQIPVQIKSSYHNGGKFPNRTTHSVTLVDLNNYLEDGGLAFFKVLISNEKEQIYCAFLNKWKRRVCLTPWGTRDCPLWAK
;
A
#
# COMPACT_ATOMS: atom_id res chain seq x y z
N MET A 1 19.22 -5.02 8.91
CA MET A 1 18.97 -4.74 7.48
C MET A 1 18.84 -3.23 7.31
N ASP A 2 19.51 -2.65 6.33
CA ASP A 2 19.46 -1.20 6.15
C ASP A 2 18.15 -0.73 5.53
N ASN A 3 17.86 0.56 5.68
CA ASN A 3 16.58 1.14 5.25
C ASN A 3 16.36 1.07 3.74
N ASN A 4 17.42 1.19 2.94
CA ASN A 4 17.30 1.12 1.48
C ASN A 4 16.88 -0.28 1.02
N ARG A 5 17.41 -1.32 1.67
CA ARG A 5 17.02 -2.70 1.37
C ARG A 5 15.58 -2.98 1.80
N LEU A 6 15.18 -2.48 2.96
CA LEU A 6 13.80 -2.61 3.42
C LEU A 6 12.82 -1.93 2.45
N GLU A 7 13.16 -0.73 2.01
CA GLU A 7 12.34 0.00 1.04
C GLU A 7 12.22 -0.76 -0.28
N SER A 8 13.35 -1.24 -0.82
CA SER A 8 13.37 -2.00 -2.07
C SER A 8 12.54 -3.29 -1.99
N ILE A 9 12.67 -4.04 -0.91
CA ILE A 9 11.88 -5.26 -0.70
C ILE A 9 10.39 -4.93 -0.59
N SER A 10 10.03 -3.88 0.14
CA SER A 10 8.63 -3.53 0.35
C SER A 10 7.96 -3.07 -0.95
N VAL A 11 8.61 -2.24 -1.73
CA VAL A 11 8.11 -1.80 -3.03
C VAL A 11 7.96 -2.97 -3.99
N SER A 12 8.95 -3.86 -4.04
CA SER A 12 8.89 -5.08 -4.85
C SER A 12 7.76 -6.00 -4.42
N ALA A 13 7.53 -6.17 -3.13
CA ALA A 13 6.45 -7.01 -2.61
C ALA A 13 5.07 -6.48 -3.03
N VAL A 14 4.85 -5.18 -2.89
CA VAL A 14 3.60 -4.52 -3.28
C VAL A 14 3.40 -4.63 -4.79
N ASN A 15 4.43 -4.36 -5.59
CA ASN A 15 4.37 -4.47 -7.04
C ASN A 15 4.08 -5.89 -7.51
N THR A 16 4.75 -6.88 -6.93
CA THR A 16 4.53 -8.29 -7.26
C THR A 16 3.11 -8.73 -6.94
N TYR A 17 2.60 -8.32 -5.78
CA TYR A 17 1.24 -8.63 -5.39
C TYR A 17 0.22 -8.09 -6.41
N PHE A 18 0.33 -6.80 -6.75
CA PHE A 18 -0.60 -6.19 -7.70
C PHE A 18 -0.42 -6.67 -9.13
N SER A 19 0.79 -7.05 -9.52
CA SER A 19 1.04 -7.62 -10.84
C SER A 19 0.31 -8.95 -11.08
N ARG A 20 -0.05 -9.65 -10.00
CA ARG A 20 -0.85 -10.87 -10.07
C ARG A 20 -2.36 -10.60 -10.03
N ASN A 21 -2.74 -9.37 -9.71
CA ASN A 21 -4.14 -8.96 -9.68
C ASN A 21 -4.51 -8.36 -11.03
N GLY A 22 -5.41 -9.00 -11.75
CA GLY A 22 -5.77 -8.59 -13.11
C GLY A 22 -6.55 -7.28 -13.22
N TYR A 23 -6.85 -6.59 -12.13
CA TYR A 23 -7.60 -5.33 -12.12
C TYR A 23 -6.74 -4.11 -11.78
N VAL A 24 -5.51 -4.31 -11.34
CA VAL A 24 -4.67 -3.24 -10.80
C VAL A 24 -3.32 -3.23 -11.50
N VAL A 25 -2.89 -2.06 -11.93
CA VAL A 25 -1.53 -1.84 -12.44
C VAL A 25 -0.82 -0.86 -11.50
N PRO A 26 0.25 -1.31 -10.81
CA PRO A 26 1.00 -0.42 -9.93
C PRO A 26 1.99 0.45 -10.71
N HIS A 27 2.09 1.72 -10.31
CA HIS A 27 3.10 2.66 -10.75
C HIS A 27 3.81 3.23 -9.53
N THR A 28 4.75 2.48 -8.98
CA THR A 28 5.53 2.88 -7.80
C THR A 28 7.00 3.05 -8.16
N SER A 29 7.69 3.94 -7.45
CA SER A 29 9.10 4.21 -7.66
C SER A 29 9.86 4.09 -6.34
N GLU A 30 10.98 3.37 -6.36
CA GLU A 30 11.84 3.20 -5.18
C GLU A 30 12.63 4.46 -4.82
N GLN A 31 12.88 5.34 -5.77
CA GLN A 31 13.76 6.50 -5.56
C GLN A 31 13.10 7.83 -5.90
N ASP A 32 11.83 7.82 -6.15
CA ASP A 32 11.10 9.05 -6.41
C ASP A 32 10.82 9.75 -5.07
N LYS A 33 11.51 10.88 -4.88
CA LYS A 33 11.35 11.70 -3.70
C LYS A 33 10.19 12.69 -3.82
N THR A 34 9.12 12.27 -4.50
CA THR A 34 7.90 13.07 -4.49
C THR A 34 7.40 13.18 -3.05
N PRO A 35 7.11 14.37 -2.57
CA PRO A 35 6.57 14.54 -1.23
C PRO A 35 5.22 13.82 -1.13
N LEU A 36 5.03 13.03 -0.09
CA LEU A 36 3.78 12.42 0.35
C LEU A 36 3.44 11.05 -0.24
N TRP A 37 3.79 10.71 -1.49
CA TRP A 37 3.45 9.40 -2.03
C TRP A 37 4.59 8.70 -2.73
N ASP A 38 4.51 7.37 -2.69
CA ASP A 38 5.49 6.49 -3.35
C ASP A 38 5.03 6.06 -4.74
N GLY A 39 3.83 6.44 -5.14
CA GLY A 39 3.30 6.12 -6.45
C GLY A 39 1.79 6.07 -6.49
N GLN A 40 1.25 5.38 -7.47
CA GLN A 40 -0.18 5.27 -7.69
C GLN A 40 -0.55 3.87 -8.15
N LEU A 41 -1.77 3.46 -7.84
CA LEU A 41 -2.40 2.27 -8.39
C LEU A 41 -3.42 2.69 -9.43
N PHE A 42 -3.31 2.16 -10.64
CA PHE A 42 -4.34 2.31 -11.66
C PHE A 42 -5.30 1.13 -11.58
N ILE A 43 -6.57 1.41 -11.38
CA ILE A 43 -7.61 0.40 -11.21
C ILE A 43 -8.50 0.37 -12.43
N TYR A 44 -8.76 -0.84 -12.93
CA TYR A 44 -9.52 -1.09 -14.15
C TYR A 44 -10.79 -1.89 -13.85
N LYS A 45 -11.81 -1.69 -14.69
CA LYS A 45 -13.13 -2.32 -14.54
C LYS A 45 -13.17 -3.77 -15.00
N LYS A 46 -12.26 -4.14 -15.91
CA LYS A 46 -12.20 -5.48 -16.49
C LYS A 46 -10.85 -6.13 -16.24
N ARG A 47 -10.89 -7.41 -15.94
CA ARG A 47 -9.68 -8.19 -15.69
C ARG A 47 -8.81 -8.28 -16.95
N ASP A 48 -7.52 -8.00 -16.77
CA ASP A 48 -6.49 -8.09 -17.83
C ASP A 48 -6.75 -7.24 -19.07
N GLU A 49 -7.66 -6.27 -18.97
CA GLU A 49 -7.91 -5.28 -20.02
C GLU A 49 -7.55 -3.88 -19.50
N PHE A 50 -6.40 -3.37 -19.94
CA PHE A 50 -5.84 -2.10 -19.46
C PHE A 50 -5.90 -1.05 -20.57
N SER A 51 -7.05 -0.43 -20.74
CA SER A 51 -7.29 0.61 -21.74
C SER A 51 -8.00 1.81 -21.11
N ASN A 52 -8.06 2.91 -21.86
CA ASN A 52 -8.79 4.09 -21.42
C ASN A 52 -10.29 3.80 -21.20
N GLU A 53 -10.86 2.88 -21.99
CA GLU A 53 -12.26 2.49 -21.87
C GLU A 53 -12.55 1.69 -20.61
N THR A 54 -11.59 0.90 -20.14
CA THR A 54 -11.73 0.07 -18.95
C THR A 54 -11.18 0.76 -17.68
N PHE A 55 -10.52 1.91 -17.82
CA PHE A 55 -9.97 2.65 -16.69
C PHE A 55 -11.07 3.10 -15.74
N ASN A 56 -10.90 2.83 -14.46
CA ASN A 56 -11.83 3.25 -13.41
C ASN A 56 -11.30 4.45 -12.63
N CYS A 57 -10.17 4.29 -11.96
CA CYS A 57 -9.60 5.34 -11.14
C CYS A 57 -8.12 5.08 -10.85
N GLN A 58 -7.46 6.11 -10.33
CA GLN A 58 -6.12 5.98 -9.79
C GLN A 58 -6.15 6.31 -8.29
N ILE A 59 -5.32 5.62 -7.51
CA ILE A 59 -5.27 5.77 -6.06
C ILE A 59 -3.82 6.05 -5.66
N PRO A 60 -3.53 7.15 -4.95
CA PRO A 60 -2.21 7.40 -4.41
C PRO A 60 -1.82 6.34 -3.38
N VAL A 61 -0.54 6.01 -3.33
CA VAL A 61 -0.01 4.95 -2.48
C VAL A 61 1.13 5.48 -1.61
N GLN A 62 1.12 5.10 -0.34
CA GLN A 62 2.23 5.26 0.57
C GLN A 62 2.67 3.89 1.07
N ILE A 63 3.97 3.59 0.96
CA ILE A 63 4.53 2.31 1.38
C ILE A 63 5.53 2.57 2.50
N LYS A 64 5.34 1.90 3.64
CA LYS A 64 6.26 1.93 4.77
C LYS A 64 6.74 0.51 5.09
N SER A 65 7.98 0.39 5.49
CA SER A 65 8.59 -0.89 5.79
C SER A 65 9.15 -0.91 7.21
N SER A 66 9.17 -2.08 7.82
CA SER A 66 9.82 -2.33 9.10
C SER A 66 10.41 -3.73 9.12
N TYR A 67 11.58 -3.86 9.73
CA TYR A 67 12.15 -5.17 9.98
C TYR A 67 11.42 -5.84 11.15
N HIS A 68 11.02 -7.09 10.96
CA HIS A 68 10.37 -7.89 11.98
C HIS A 68 11.34 -8.96 12.48
N ASN A 69 11.74 -8.82 13.73
CA ASN A 69 12.71 -9.71 14.35
C ASN A 69 11.98 -10.72 15.25
N GLY A 70 11.55 -11.79 14.68
CA GLY A 70 11.03 -12.90 15.46
C GLY A 70 9.74 -13.49 14.96
N GLY A 71 9.83 -14.65 14.43
CA GLY A 71 8.79 -15.62 14.27
C GLY A 71 7.61 -15.18 13.43
N LYS A 72 6.44 -15.42 13.96
CA LYS A 72 5.18 -15.23 13.27
C LYS A 72 4.83 -13.75 13.12
N PHE A 73 4.40 -13.35 11.94
CA PHE A 73 3.88 -12.01 11.74
C PHE A 73 2.55 -11.80 12.50
N PRO A 74 2.36 -10.62 13.10
CA PRO A 74 1.12 -10.34 13.83
C PRO A 74 -0.09 -10.25 12.90
N ASN A 75 -1.29 -10.47 13.45
CA ASN A 75 -2.53 -10.34 12.69
C ASN A 75 -2.88 -8.89 12.35
N ARG A 76 -2.33 -7.95 13.12
CA ARG A 76 -2.53 -6.51 12.92
C ARG A 76 -1.24 -5.78 13.22
N THR A 77 -1.03 -4.65 12.55
CA THR A 77 0.08 -3.75 12.85
C THR A 77 -0.40 -2.31 12.84
N THR A 78 0.37 -1.43 13.42
CA THR A 78 0.08 0.00 13.45
C THR A 78 1.25 0.80 12.88
N HIS A 79 0.96 1.99 12.42
CA HIS A 79 1.97 2.95 12.00
C HIS A 79 1.57 4.34 12.44
N SER A 80 2.50 5.05 13.06
CA SER A 80 2.27 6.43 13.48
C SER A 80 2.38 7.37 12.29
N VAL A 81 1.37 8.20 12.10
CA VAL A 81 1.33 9.21 11.04
C VAL A 81 1.21 10.56 11.71
N THR A 82 1.99 11.55 11.27
CA THR A 82 1.88 12.90 11.81
C THR A 82 0.55 13.53 11.39
N LEU A 83 0.05 14.47 12.20
CA LEU A 83 -1.19 15.19 11.86
C LEU A 83 -1.05 15.98 10.55
N VAL A 84 0.13 16.52 10.30
CA VAL A 84 0.41 17.25 9.05
C VAL A 84 0.26 16.32 7.86
N ASP A 85 0.92 15.16 7.89
CA ASP A 85 0.84 14.18 6.81
C ASP A 85 -0.59 13.65 6.63
N LEU A 86 -1.25 13.33 7.73
CA LEU A 86 -2.64 12.85 7.70
C LEU A 86 -3.57 13.88 7.05
N ASN A 87 -3.45 15.15 7.42
CA ASN A 87 -4.26 16.21 6.82
C ASN A 87 -3.99 16.36 5.32
N ASN A 88 -2.71 16.29 4.91
CA ASN A 88 -2.35 16.33 3.50
C ASN A 88 -2.96 15.16 2.71
N TYR A 89 -2.90 13.96 3.27
CA TYR A 89 -3.52 12.78 2.65
C TYR A 89 -5.04 12.95 2.50
N LEU A 90 -5.70 13.49 3.53
CA LEU A 90 -7.15 13.67 3.52
C LEU A 90 -7.60 14.77 2.58
N GLU A 91 -6.84 15.86 2.45
CA GLU A 91 -7.14 16.96 1.51
C GLU A 91 -7.10 16.49 0.06
N ASP A 92 -6.23 15.54 -0.26
CA ASP A 92 -6.14 14.97 -1.62
C ASP A 92 -7.10 13.81 -1.86
N GLY A 93 -8.07 13.59 -0.97
CA GLY A 93 -9.09 12.56 -1.13
C GLY A 93 -8.75 11.22 -0.49
N GLY A 94 -7.58 11.11 0.14
CA GLY A 94 -7.11 9.89 0.79
C GLY A 94 -6.10 9.12 -0.02
N LEU A 95 -5.65 7.99 0.52
CA LEU A 95 -4.65 7.14 -0.11
C LEU A 95 -4.77 5.69 0.36
N ALA A 96 -4.14 4.80 -0.38
CA ALA A 96 -3.88 3.43 0.07
C ALA A 96 -2.54 3.40 0.82
N PHE A 97 -2.58 3.01 2.08
CA PHE A 97 -1.40 2.92 2.92
C PHE A 97 -1.01 1.47 3.09
N PHE A 98 0.22 1.15 2.73
CA PHE A 98 0.78 -0.19 2.89
C PHE A 98 1.91 -0.16 3.89
N LYS A 99 1.89 -1.10 4.82
CA LYS A 99 3.03 -1.39 5.69
C LYS A 99 3.49 -2.81 5.41
N VAL A 100 4.77 -2.97 5.15
CA VAL A 100 5.36 -4.28 4.89
C VAL A 100 6.28 -4.63 6.04
N LEU A 101 5.97 -5.68 6.75
CA LEU A 101 6.87 -6.27 7.73
C LEU A 101 7.77 -7.28 7.04
N ILE A 102 9.06 -7.14 7.24
CA ILE A 102 10.08 -7.89 6.52
C ILE A 102 10.93 -8.66 7.53
N SER A 103 11.00 -9.98 7.35
CA SER A 103 11.98 -10.83 8.03
C SER A 103 13.08 -11.24 7.05
N ASN A 104 14.06 -12.02 7.53
CA ASN A 104 15.14 -12.50 6.66
C ASN A 104 14.65 -13.43 5.54
N GLU A 105 13.49 -14.07 5.70
CA GLU A 105 13.00 -15.10 4.79
C GLU A 105 11.74 -14.71 4.03
N LYS A 106 10.92 -13.84 4.61
CA LYS A 106 9.60 -13.53 4.03
C LYS A 106 9.12 -12.13 4.43
N GLU A 107 8.08 -11.69 3.78
CA GLU A 107 7.42 -10.42 4.04
C GLU A 107 5.91 -10.61 4.18
N GLN A 108 5.27 -9.72 4.92
CA GLN A 108 3.82 -9.62 5.06
C GLN A 108 3.36 -8.20 4.76
N ILE A 109 2.41 -8.08 3.85
CA ILE A 109 1.82 -6.80 3.46
C ILE A 109 0.57 -6.55 4.29
N TYR A 110 0.49 -5.37 4.88
CA TYR A 110 -0.69 -4.85 5.56
C TYR A 110 -1.18 -3.62 4.84
N CYS A 111 -2.48 -3.42 4.77
CA CYS A 111 -3.02 -2.24 4.13
C CYS A 111 -4.12 -1.56 4.94
N ALA A 112 -4.25 -0.27 4.73
CA ALA A 112 -5.36 0.53 5.20
C ALA A 112 -5.71 1.59 4.15
N PHE A 113 -6.98 1.91 4.06
CA PHE A 113 -7.46 3.00 3.24
C PHE A 113 -7.66 4.24 4.11
N LEU A 114 -6.91 5.29 3.83
CA LEU A 114 -7.06 6.56 4.54
C LEU A 114 -7.99 7.47 3.72
N ASN A 115 -9.14 7.78 4.28
CA ASN A 115 -10.06 8.75 3.73
C ASN A 115 -10.56 9.65 4.86
N LYS A 116 -11.26 10.73 4.52
CA LYS A 116 -11.72 11.71 5.52
C LYS A 116 -12.65 11.14 6.61
N TRP A 117 -13.09 9.90 6.48
CA TRP A 117 -13.95 9.23 7.45
C TRP A 117 -13.18 8.31 8.40
N LYS A 118 -11.94 7.94 8.07
CA LYS A 118 -11.12 7.05 8.87
C LYS A 118 -9.90 7.77 9.44
N ARG A 119 -9.99 8.16 10.71
CA ARG A 119 -8.91 8.84 11.44
C ARG A 119 -7.93 7.90 12.13
N ARG A 120 -8.20 6.60 12.15
CA ARG A 120 -7.31 5.59 12.75
C ARG A 120 -6.80 4.64 11.67
N VAL A 121 -5.48 4.48 11.65
CA VAL A 121 -4.82 3.53 10.75
C VAL A 121 -4.68 2.20 11.49
N CYS A 122 -5.68 1.34 11.38
CA CYS A 122 -5.53 -0.06 11.74
C CYS A 122 -5.20 -0.83 10.46
N LEU A 123 -3.98 -1.33 10.39
CA LEU A 123 -3.50 -2.05 9.23
C LEU A 123 -3.81 -3.54 9.39
N THR A 124 -4.59 -4.08 8.46
CA THR A 124 -4.90 -5.51 8.41
C THR A 124 -4.09 -6.18 7.29
N PRO A 125 -3.80 -7.49 7.42
CA PRO A 125 -3.11 -8.21 6.36
C PRO A 125 -3.86 -8.09 5.03
N TRP A 126 -3.12 -7.86 3.98
CA TRP A 126 -3.68 -7.79 2.63
C TRP A 126 -4.30 -9.14 2.25
N GLY A 127 -5.48 -9.11 1.64
CA GLY A 127 -6.21 -10.32 1.27
C GLY A 127 -7.26 -10.75 2.27
N THR A 128 -7.40 -10.06 3.41
CA THR A 128 -8.53 -10.28 4.33
C THR A 128 -9.76 -9.53 3.84
N ARG A 129 -10.96 -9.98 4.28
CA ARG A 129 -12.24 -9.37 3.91
C ARG A 129 -12.36 -7.90 4.34
N ASP A 130 -11.53 -7.47 5.28
CA ASP A 130 -11.56 -6.13 5.83
C ASP A 130 -10.78 -5.10 5.00
N CYS A 131 -10.10 -5.53 3.93
CA CYS A 131 -9.38 -4.62 3.05
C CYS A 131 -10.34 -3.98 2.05
N PRO A 132 -10.50 -2.64 2.06
CA PRO A 132 -11.52 -1.97 1.24
C PRO A 132 -11.34 -2.13 -0.28
N LEU A 133 -10.16 -2.47 -0.75
CA LEU A 133 -9.91 -2.72 -2.17
C LEU A 133 -10.59 -3.99 -2.68
N TRP A 134 -11.01 -4.90 -1.79
CA TRP A 134 -11.75 -6.11 -2.13
C TRP A 134 -13.26 -5.95 -2.04
N ALA A 135 -13.72 -4.89 -1.42
CA ALA A 135 -15.16 -4.64 -1.21
C ALA A 135 -15.86 -4.08 -2.45
N LYS A 136 -15.14 -3.99 -3.55
CA LYS A 136 -15.67 -3.62 -4.85
C LYS A 136 -15.58 -4.83 -5.78
#